data_881f2378841f99f6b1db040aec4689be
#
_entry.id   881f2378841f99f6b1db040aec4689be
#
_cell.length_a   1.000
_cell.length_b   1.000
_cell.length_c   1.000
_cell.angle_alpha   90.00
_cell.angle_beta   90.00
_cell.angle_gamma   90.00
#
_symmetry.space_group_name_H-M   'P 1'
#
loop_
_entity.id
_entity.type
_entity.pdbx_description
1 polymer ?
#
loop_
_entity_poly.entity_id
_entity_poly.type
_entity_poly.pdbx_seq_one_letter_code
_entity_poly.pdbx_strand_id
1 'polypeptide(L)'
;MPPSKQTIDKLCAVANEPDAHGYQPTSGLPELHSAMAGFYKRTYGVDLDAKTEVQPIIGSKEGILHVTLAFVNHGEEVLVPNPGYPTYTSLSKILGAKVVNYDLIENDGWQPDFEQLEQMDLSRVKLMWTNYPNMPTGGNARMETYKKLVDFARRHNIVLVNDNPYSFIRNEHPMSLMQVEGAKEYCIVFNSMSKSHNMPGWRVGMCVTNPTFISWI
;
A
#
# COMPACT_ATOMS: atom_id res chain seq x y z
N MET A 1 -1.59 -19.49 13.61
CA MET A 1 -3.05 -19.77 13.71
C MET A 1 -3.64 -19.79 12.30
N PRO A 2 -4.70 -20.59 12.02
CA PRO A 2 -5.36 -20.56 10.70
C PRO A 2 -6.19 -19.28 10.54
N PRO A 3 -6.65 -18.95 9.31
CA PRO A 3 -7.71 -17.98 9.09
C PRO A 3 -9.01 -18.33 9.83
N SER A 4 -9.99 -17.44 9.81
CA SER A 4 -11.29 -17.72 10.42
C SER A 4 -11.94 -18.96 9.79
N LYS A 5 -12.69 -19.72 10.61
CA LYS A 5 -13.43 -20.89 10.11
C LYS A 5 -14.36 -20.54 8.94
N GLN A 6 -15.03 -19.39 9.00
CA GLN A 6 -15.90 -18.91 7.92
C GLN A 6 -15.14 -18.74 6.60
N THR A 7 -13.92 -18.23 6.64
CA THR A 7 -13.07 -18.06 5.44
C THR A 7 -12.70 -19.40 4.83
N ILE A 8 -12.32 -20.37 5.69
CA ILE A 8 -11.96 -21.73 5.25
C ILE A 8 -13.19 -22.43 4.66
N ASP A 9 -14.33 -22.37 5.36
CA ASP A 9 -15.58 -23.01 4.90
C ASP A 9 -16.03 -22.45 3.53
N LYS A 10 -15.89 -21.12 3.33
CA LYS A 10 -16.22 -20.50 2.04
C LYS A 10 -15.28 -20.95 0.93
N LEU A 11 -13.98 -21.05 1.19
CA LEU A 11 -13.03 -21.59 0.22
C LEU A 11 -13.39 -23.01 -0.19
N CYS A 12 -13.69 -23.88 0.79
CA CYS A 12 -14.09 -25.27 0.53
C CYS A 12 -15.41 -25.32 -0.30
N ALA A 13 -16.36 -24.44 0.00
CA ALA A 13 -17.60 -24.36 -0.77
C ALA A 13 -17.33 -23.96 -2.22
N VAL A 14 -16.59 -22.88 -2.45
CA VAL A 14 -16.25 -22.41 -3.81
C VAL A 14 -15.42 -23.44 -4.58
N ALA A 15 -14.50 -24.14 -3.92
CA ALA A 15 -13.70 -25.18 -4.56
C ALA A 15 -14.52 -26.40 -5.06
N ASN A 16 -15.77 -26.55 -4.62
CA ASN A 16 -16.70 -27.57 -5.11
C ASN A 16 -17.65 -27.04 -6.22
N GLU A 17 -17.59 -25.75 -6.55
CA GLU A 17 -18.40 -25.18 -7.62
C GLU A 17 -17.77 -25.51 -8.98
N PRO A 18 -18.52 -26.08 -9.94
CA PRO A 18 -17.97 -26.51 -11.23
C PRO A 18 -17.27 -25.39 -12.00
N ASP A 19 -17.74 -24.16 -11.87
CA ASP A 19 -17.27 -23.00 -12.61
C ASP A 19 -16.08 -22.27 -11.96
N ALA A 20 -15.63 -22.74 -10.77
CA ALA A 20 -14.56 -22.07 -10.01
C ALA A 20 -13.15 -22.31 -10.56
N HIS A 21 -12.98 -23.24 -11.52
CA HIS A 21 -11.68 -23.74 -11.95
C HIS A 21 -11.18 -23.17 -13.28
N GLY A 22 -11.97 -22.32 -13.94
CA GLY A 22 -11.59 -21.67 -15.20
C GLY A 22 -10.64 -20.49 -15.02
N TYR A 23 -10.09 -20.00 -16.13
CA TYR A 23 -9.35 -18.74 -16.12
C TYR A 23 -10.24 -17.60 -15.68
N GLN A 24 -9.71 -16.79 -14.78
CA GLN A 24 -10.36 -15.57 -14.31
C GLN A 24 -9.82 -14.34 -15.06
N PRO A 25 -10.57 -13.22 -15.06
CA PRO A 25 -10.04 -11.95 -15.61
C PRO A 25 -8.72 -11.58 -14.94
N THR A 26 -7.76 -11.06 -15.72
CA THR A 26 -6.44 -10.64 -15.20
C THR A 26 -6.54 -9.55 -14.15
N SER A 27 -7.56 -8.69 -14.25
CA SER A 27 -7.85 -7.66 -13.24
C SER A 27 -8.50 -8.21 -11.96
N GLY A 28 -8.96 -9.46 -11.96
CA GLY A 28 -9.72 -10.07 -10.86
C GLY A 28 -11.22 -10.05 -11.07
N LEU A 29 -11.95 -10.74 -10.17
CA LEU A 29 -13.40 -10.83 -10.22
C LEU A 29 -14.08 -9.52 -9.81
N PRO A 30 -15.15 -9.08 -10.49
CA PRO A 30 -15.92 -7.89 -10.12
C PRO A 30 -16.44 -7.91 -8.68
N GLU A 31 -16.81 -9.09 -8.19
CA GLU A 31 -17.24 -9.29 -6.81
C GLU A 31 -16.13 -9.03 -5.80
N LEU A 32 -14.89 -9.39 -6.15
CA LEU A 32 -13.71 -9.11 -5.31
C LEU A 32 -13.43 -7.60 -5.25
N HIS A 33 -13.47 -6.91 -6.39
CA HIS A 33 -13.35 -5.46 -6.44
C HIS A 33 -14.41 -4.77 -5.58
N SER A 34 -15.68 -5.19 -5.72
CA SER A 34 -16.80 -4.66 -4.93
C SER A 34 -16.62 -4.92 -3.44
N ALA A 35 -16.14 -6.10 -3.06
CA ALA A 35 -15.85 -6.45 -1.67
C ALA A 35 -14.72 -5.59 -1.08
N MET A 36 -13.67 -5.32 -1.84
CA MET A 36 -12.55 -4.47 -1.45
C MET A 36 -12.96 -3.01 -1.30
N ALA A 37 -13.72 -2.46 -2.24
CA ALA A 37 -14.28 -1.10 -2.13
C ALA A 37 -15.21 -0.99 -0.90
N GLY A 38 -16.08 -1.97 -0.71
CA GLY A 38 -16.95 -2.07 0.47
C GLY A 38 -16.17 -2.18 1.79
N PHE A 39 -15.04 -2.88 1.79
CA PHE A 39 -14.13 -2.92 2.95
C PHE A 39 -13.59 -1.52 3.27
N TYR A 40 -13.12 -0.77 2.28
CA TYR A 40 -12.63 0.59 2.47
C TYR A 40 -13.70 1.52 3.03
N LYS A 41 -14.92 1.43 2.50
CA LYS A 41 -16.06 2.23 3.00
C LYS A 41 -16.37 1.94 4.47
N ARG A 42 -16.47 0.65 4.82
CA ARG A 42 -16.81 0.25 6.21
C ARG A 42 -15.70 0.56 7.21
N THR A 43 -14.43 0.42 6.78
CA THR A 43 -13.28 0.50 7.69
C THR A 43 -12.74 1.92 7.83
N TYR A 44 -12.64 2.64 6.73
CA TYR A 44 -11.98 3.93 6.67
C TYR A 44 -12.94 5.08 6.31
N GLY A 45 -14.20 4.79 5.99
CA GLY A 45 -15.16 5.78 5.52
C GLY A 45 -14.86 6.33 4.11
N VAL A 46 -13.96 5.71 3.36
CA VAL A 46 -13.52 6.14 2.03
C VAL A 46 -14.36 5.47 0.95
N ASP A 47 -14.95 6.27 0.09
CA ASP A 47 -15.67 5.81 -1.10
C ASP A 47 -14.69 5.57 -2.24
N LEU A 48 -14.77 4.38 -2.85
CA LEU A 48 -13.95 3.96 -3.98
C LEU A 48 -14.85 3.43 -5.10
N ASP A 49 -14.54 3.81 -6.33
CA ASP A 49 -15.09 3.11 -7.49
C ASP A 49 -14.42 1.73 -7.61
N ALA A 50 -15.21 0.70 -7.39
CA ALA A 50 -14.74 -0.69 -7.44
C ALA A 50 -14.12 -1.08 -8.79
N LYS A 51 -14.53 -0.45 -9.89
CA LYS A 51 -14.05 -0.80 -11.23
C LYS A 51 -12.72 -0.15 -11.60
N THR A 52 -12.44 1.03 -11.04
CA THR A 52 -11.35 1.88 -11.53
C THR A 52 -10.36 2.32 -10.47
N GLU A 53 -10.69 2.21 -9.17
CA GLU A 53 -9.85 2.70 -8.08
C GLU A 53 -9.31 1.59 -7.15
N VAL A 54 -9.63 0.34 -7.48
CA VAL A 54 -9.20 -0.84 -6.69
C VAL A 54 -8.63 -1.89 -7.63
N GLN A 55 -7.46 -2.44 -7.29
CA GLN A 55 -6.85 -3.56 -8.00
C GLN A 55 -6.46 -4.65 -6.99
N PRO A 56 -7.00 -5.88 -7.12
CA PRO A 56 -6.49 -7.04 -6.41
C PRO A 56 -5.03 -7.31 -6.76
N ILE A 57 -4.20 -7.66 -5.78
CA ILE A 57 -2.79 -8.02 -5.95
C ILE A 57 -2.47 -9.31 -5.19
N ILE A 58 -1.47 -10.05 -5.65
CA ILE A 58 -1.02 -11.31 -5.03
C ILE A 58 -0.11 -11.03 -3.82
N GLY A 59 -0.63 -10.19 -2.91
CA GLY A 59 0.07 -9.64 -1.75
C GLY A 59 0.91 -8.41 -2.08
N SER A 60 1.23 -7.61 -1.05
CA SER A 60 1.90 -6.30 -1.22
C SER A 60 3.24 -6.37 -1.97
N LYS A 61 3.99 -7.48 -1.90
CA LYS A 61 5.27 -7.60 -2.64
C LYS A 61 5.12 -7.47 -4.15
N GLU A 62 4.07 -8.04 -4.71
CA GLU A 62 3.76 -7.86 -6.12
C GLU A 62 3.45 -6.39 -6.42
N GLY A 63 2.60 -5.77 -5.61
CA GLY A 63 2.29 -4.34 -5.73
C GLY A 63 3.55 -3.46 -5.65
N ILE A 64 4.49 -3.76 -4.74
CA ILE A 64 5.76 -3.03 -4.65
C ILE A 64 6.54 -3.13 -5.97
N LEU A 65 6.60 -4.32 -6.57
CA LEU A 65 7.29 -4.52 -7.86
C LEU A 65 6.61 -3.73 -8.96
N HIS A 66 5.30 -3.89 -9.13
CA HIS A 66 4.54 -3.25 -10.20
C HIS A 66 4.59 -1.72 -10.11
N VAL A 67 4.37 -1.16 -8.91
CA VAL A 67 4.47 0.29 -8.70
C VAL A 67 5.88 0.80 -8.98
N THR A 68 6.92 0.11 -8.53
CA THR A 68 8.29 0.54 -8.84
C THR A 68 8.54 0.51 -10.35
N LEU A 69 8.08 -0.52 -11.07
CA LEU A 69 8.20 -0.62 -12.53
C LEU A 69 7.42 0.47 -13.27
N ALA A 70 6.22 0.81 -12.79
CA ALA A 70 5.33 1.76 -13.45
C ALA A 70 5.80 3.21 -13.30
N PHE A 71 6.42 3.56 -12.17
CA PHE A 71 6.69 4.96 -11.82
C PHE A 71 8.17 5.35 -11.77
N VAL A 72 9.11 4.40 -11.86
CA VAL A 72 10.53 4.68 -11.68
C VAL A 72 11.36 4.14 -12.85
N ASN A 73 12.10 5.03 -13.52
CA ASN A 73 13.04 4.65 -14.54
C ASN A 73 14.44 4.39 -13.96
N HIS A 74 15.27 3.70 -14.72
CA HIS A 74 16.67 3.49 -14.36
C HIS A 74 17.38 4.80 -14.04
N GLY A 75 18.02 4.87 -12.89
CA GLY A 75 18.76 6.03 -12.39
C GLY A 75 17.92 7.13 -11.74
N GLU A 76 16.59 7.04 -11.76
CA GLU A 76 15.73 7.89 -10.92
C GLU A 76 15.80 7.48 -9.46
N GLU A 77 15.29 8.31 -8.56
CA GLU A 77 15.46 8.15 -7.13
C GLU A 77 14.16 7.78 -6.43
N VAL A 78 14.30 6.95 -5.38
CA VAL A 78 13.20 6.45 -4.56
C VAL A 78 13.50 6.74 -3.10
N LEU A 79 12.60 7.46 -2.42
CA LEU A 79 12.68 7.66 -0.97
C LEU A 79 12.22 6.41 -0.23
N VAL A 80 13.03 5.94 0.70
CA VAL A 80 12.77 4.74 1.51
C VAL A 80 12.96 5.06 2.98
N PRO A 81 12.00 4.69 3.87
CA PRO A 81 12.11 4.98 5.29
C PRO A 81 13.26 4.21 5.96
N ASN A 82 13.91 4.85 6.91
CA ASN A 82 14.94 4.26 7.77
C ASN A 82 14.56 4.46 9.25
N PRO A 83 14.26 3.38 10.01
CA PRO A 83 14.20 1.98 9.58
C PRO A 83 12.97 1.67 8.72
N GLY A 84 13.07 0.65 7.84
CA GLY A 84 11.99 0.28 6.93
C GLY A 84 12.07 -1.15 6.43
N TYR A 85 11.04 -1.56 5.67
CA TYR A 85 10.96 -2.90 5.12
C TYR A 85 11.98 -3.10 3.97
N PRO A 86 12.88 -4.10 4.06
CA PRO A 86 14.01 -4.24 3.13
C PRO A 86 13.61 -4.41 1.65
N THR A 87 12.39 -4.84 1.38
CA THR A 87 11.90 -5.08 0.01
C THR A 87 11.87 -3.79 -0.82
N TYR A 88 11.56 -2.63 -0.21
CA TYR A 88 11.58 -1.35 -0.94
C TYR A 88 12.96 -1.06 -1.51
N THR A 89 13.99 -1.18 -0.69
CA THR A 89 15.39 -1.02 -1.13
C THR A 89 15.81 -2.05 -2.16
N SER A 90 15.50 -3.33 -1.91
CA SER A 90 15.96 -4.42 -2.76
C SER A 90 15.37 -4.35 -4.16
N LEU A 91 14.05 -4.16 -4.27
CA LEU A 91 13.38 -4.06 -5.57
C LEU A 91 13.78 -2.78 -6.32
N SER A 92 13.88 -1.64 -5.66
CA SER A 92 14.34 -0.41 -6.30
C SER A 92 15.73 -0.59 -6.91
N LYS A 93 16.66 -1.22 -6.19
CA LYS A 93 18.02 -1.49 -6.70
C LYS A 93 18.03 -2.48 -7.88
N ILE A 94 17.23 -3.55 -7.82
CA ILE A 94 17.11 -4.53 -8.91
C ILE A 94 16.63 -3.86 -10.21
N LEU A 95 15.73 -2.87 -10.08
CA LEU A 95 15.20 -2.12 -11.22
C LEU A 95 16.10 -0.95 -11.65
N GLY A 96 17.26 -0.79 -11.03
CA GLY A 96 18.24 0.24 -11.36
C GLY A 96 17.94 1.64 -10.83
N ALA A 97 16.98 1.75 -9.92
CA ALA A 97 16.72 3.00 -9.22
C ALA A 97 17.76 3.26 -8.11
N LYS A 98 17.99 4.53 -7.82
CA LYS A 98 18.78 4.94 -6.66
C LYS A 98 17.91 5.05 -5.43
N VAL A 99 18.34 4.43 -4.35
CA VAL A 99 17.66 4.51 -3.07
C VAL A 99 18.22 5.65 -2.24
N VAL A 100 17.35 6.55 -1.81
CA VAL A 100 17.64 7.65 -0.90
C VAL A 100 16.85 7.40 0.38
N ASN A 101 17.56 7.26 1.50
CA ASN A 101 16.90 7.03 2.78
C ASN A 101 16.50 8.35 3.43
N TYR A 102 15.34 8.36 4.07
CA TYR A 102 14.91 9.39 5.01
C TYR A 102 14.65 8.78 6.38
N ASP A 103 14.90 9.52 7.44
CA ASP A 103 14.85 8.99 8.78
C ASP A 103 13.45 9.07 9.39
N LEU A 104 13.14 8.09 10.22
CA LEU A 104 11.99 8.09 11.12
C LEU A 104 12.47 8.44 12.52
N ILE A 105 11.82 9.41 13.17
CA ILE A 105 12.21 9.93 14.47
C ILE A 105 11.65 9.04 15.59
N GLU A 106 12.51 8.29 16.28
CA GLU A 106 12.10 7.37 17.35
C GLU A 106 11.34 8.11 18.47
N ASN A 107 11.89 9.23 18.94
CA ASN A 107 11.29 10.02 20.02
C ASN A 107 9.97 10.71 19.64
N ASP A 108 9.62 10.72 18.35
CA ASP A 108 8.31 11.19 17.85
C ASP A 108 7.41 10.02 17.43
N GLY A 109 7.65 8.81 17.89
CA GLY A 109 6.86 7.62 17.57
C GLY A 109 7.04 7.17 16.13
N TRP A 110 8.25 7.30 15.60
CA TRP A 110 8.66 6.85 14.27
C TRP A 110 7.96 7.60 13.13
N GLN A 111 7.68 8.90 13.32
CA GLN A 111 7.20 9.75 12.23
C GLN A 111 8.36 10.15 11.32
N PRO A 112 8.10 10.48 10.03
CA PRO A 112 9.13 10.98 9.12
C PRO A 112 9.77 12.27 9.64
N ASP A 113 11.08 12.39 9.47
CA ASP A 113 11.77 13.66 9.67
C ASP A 113 11.47 14.60 8.49
N PHE A 114 10.42 15.41 8.64
CA PHE A 114 10.02 16.34 7.60
C PHE A 114 11.04 17.48 7.40
N GLU A 115 11.80 17.86 8.43
CA GLU A 115 12.86 18.87 8.27
C GLU A 115 13.98 18.32 7.38
N GLN A 116 14.39 17.08 7.60
CA GLN A 116 15.34 16.39 6.74
C GLN A 116 14.81 16.28 5.30
N LEU A 117 13.56 15.82 5.13
CA LEU A 117 12.94 15.64 3.82
C LEU A 117 12.92 16.93 3.00
N GLU A 118 12.59 18.07 3.61
CA GLU A 118 12.53 19.38 2.92
C GLU A 118 13.92 19.93 2.54
N GLN A 119 14.98 19.41 3.15
CA GLN A 119 16.38 19.81 2.84
C GLN A 119 17.02 18.93 1.77
N MET A 120 16.38 17.83 1.37
CA MET A 120 16.90 16.91 0.35
C MET A 120 16.78 17.50 -1.06
N ASP A 121 17.71 17.12 -1.94
CA ASP A 121 17.51 17.31 -3.39
C ASP A 121 16.51 16.27 -3.89
N LEU A 122 15.30 16.71 -4.19
CA LEU A 122 14.20 15.87 -4.64
C LEU A 122 14.00 15.90 -6.17
N SER A 123 14.87 16.55 -6.91
CA SER A 123 14.73 16.77 -8.36
C SER A 123 14.61 15.48 -9.18
N ARG A 124 15.18 14.39 -8.68
CA ARG A 124 15.16 13.07 -9.33
C ARG A 124 14.26 12.05 -8.64
N VAL A 125 13.63 12.42 -7.53
CA VAL A 125 12.75 11.53 -6.77
C VAL A 125 11.42 11.39 -7.49
N LYS A 126 10.99 10.15 -7.73
CA LYS A 126 9.70 9.82 -8.36
C LYS A 126 8.73 9.13 -7.42
N LEU A 127 9.27 8.39 -6.46
CA LEU A 127 8.49 7.53 -5.58
C LEU A 127 8.96 7.68 -4.14
N MET A 128 8.02 7.73 -3.21
CA MET A 128 8.28 7.69 -1.76
C MET A 128 7.52 6.53 -1.13
N TRP A 129 8.26 5.61 -0.52
CA TRP A 129 7.69 4.54 0.28
C TRP A 129 7.44 5.00 1.70
N THR A 130 6.26 4.69 2.23
CA THR A 130 5.92 4.73 3.65
C THR A 130 5.31 3.40 4.05
N ASN A 131 5.39 3.07 5.32
CA ASN A 131 4.80 1.85 5.86
C ASN A 131 4.22 2.18 7.25
N TYR A 132 2.93 2.34 7.32
CA TYR A 132 2.23 2.61 8.57
C TYR A 132 0.98 1.73 8.71
N PRO A 133 0.90 0.98 9.84
CA PRO A 133 1.89 0.84 10.92
C PRO A 133 3.24 0.36 10.42
N ASN A 134 4.34 0.94 10.96
CA ASN A 134 5.70 0.71 10.44
C ASN A 134 6.27 -0.65 10.84
N MET A 135 6.95 -1.29 9.94
CA MET A 135 7.79 -2.46 10.20
C MET A 135 9.27 -2.05 9.99
N PRO A 136 10.15 -2.23 10.98
CA PRO A 136 10.00 -3.14 12.13
C PRO A 136 9.53 -2.47 13.44
N THR A 137 9.32 -1.16 13.50
CA THR A 137 9.21 -0.41 14.75
C THR A 137 7.86 -0.53 15.44
N GLY A 138 6.79 -0.80 14.69
CA GLY A 138 5.41 -0.78 15.17
C GLY A 138 4.81 0.63 15.30
N GLY A 139 5.53 1.68 14.88
CA GLY A 139 5.04 3.05 14.91
C GLY A 139 3.79 3.23 14.04
N ASN A 140 2.78 3.93 14.57
CA ASN A 140 1.58 4.30 13.83
C ASN A 140 1.70 5.72 13.28
N ALA A 141 1.18 5.95 12.07
CA ALA A 141 0.98 7.32 11.61
C ALA A 141 -0.10 8.02 12.44
N ARG A 142 0.01 9.34 12.53
CA ARG A 142 -1.07 10.23 12.97
C ARG A 142 -1.78 10.76 11.72
N MET A 143 -3.04 11.17 11.84
CA MET A 143 -3.73 11.79 10.71
C MET A 143 -3.00 13.04 10.22
N GLU A 144 -2.37 13.78 11.11
CA GLU A 144 -1.54 14.93 10.75
C GLU A 144 -0.31 14.52 9.94
N THR A 145 0.33 13.41 10.27
CA THR A 145 1.44 12.85 9.49
C THR A 145 0.99 12.52 8.07
N TYR A 146 -0.16 11.88 7.91
CA TYR A 146 -0.71 11.60 6.59
C TYR A 146 -1.00 12.88 5.80
N LYS A 147 -1.56 13.92 6.43
CA LYS A 147 -1.77 15.23 5.78
C LYS A 147 -0.46 15.85 5.30
N LYS A 148 0.58 15.86 6.15
CA LYS A 148 1.91 16.36 5.78
C LYS A 148 2.53 15.57 4.64
N LEU A 149 2.41 14.25 4.65
CA LEU A 149 2.92 13.37 3.59
C LEU A 149 2.21 13.62 2.25
N VAL A 150 0.88 13.76 2.25
CA VAL A 150 0.11 14.09 1.03
C VAL A 150 0.48 15.47 0.50
N ASP A 151 0.62 16.47 1.37
CA ASP A 151 1.05 17.81 0.97
C ASP A 151 2.48 17.80 0.40
N PHE A 152 3.40 17.08 1.04
CA PHE A 152 4.76 16.89 0.55
C PHE A 152 4.77 16.24 -0.85
N ALA A 153 4.05 15.14 -1.02
CA ALA A 153 3.95 14.45 -2.31
C ALA A 153 3.42 15.38 -3.42
N ARG A 154 2.37 16.15 -3.11
CA ARG A 154 1.77 17.13 -4.03
C ARG A 154 2.77 18.24 -4.41
N ARG A 155 3.44 18.86 -3.43
CA ARG A 155 4.37 19.99 -3.68
C ARG A 155 5.57 19.56 -4.51
N HIS A 156 6.05 18.35 -4.33
CA HIS A 156 7.24 17.84 -5.01
C HIS A 156 6.92 16.96 -6.22
N ASN A 157 5.63 16.76 -6.54
CA ASN A 157 5.17 15.88 -7.63
C ASN A 157 5.75 14.46 -7.53
N ILE A 158 5.70 13.88 -6.32
CA ILE A 158 6.20 12.55 -5.99
C ILE A 158 5.01 11.62 -5.78
N VAL A 159 5.08 10.39 -6.32
CA VAL A 159 4.09 9.35 -6.01
C VAL A 159 4.36 8.80 -4.61
N LEU A 160 3.40 8.95 -3.71
CA LEU A 160 3.48 8.47 -2.33
C LEU A 160 2.80 7.12 -2.19
N VAL A 161 3.52 6.12 -1.70
CA VAL A 161 2.95 4.78 -1.47
C VAL A 161 2.96 4.45 0.02
N ASN A 162 1.82 4.08 0.56
CA ASN A 162 1.75 3.54 1.92
C ASN A 162 1.42 2.05 1.89
N ASP A 163 2.40 1.21 2.25
CA ASP A 163 2.17 -0.22 2.47
C ASP A 163 1.57 -0.43 3.87
N ASN A 164 0.33 -0.89 3.92
CA ASN A 164 -0.47 -0.98 5.13
C ASN A 164 -0.99 -2.40 5.43
N PRO A 165 -0.10 -3.38 5.68
CA PRO A 165 -0.50 -4.73 6.04
C PRO A 165 -0.84 -4.91 7.52
N TYR A 166 -0.49 -3.94 8.37
CA TYR A 166 -0.56 -4.06 9.84
C TYR A 166 -1.69 -3.26 10.49
N SER A 167 -2.57 -2.62 9.71
CA SER A 167 -3.61 -1.69 10.20
C SER A 167 -4.47 -2.24 11.33
N PHE A 168 -4.69 -3.55 11.36
CA PHE A 168 -5.55 -4.22 12.34
C PHE A 168 -4.78 -4.99 13.40
N ILE A 169 -3.44 -4.88 13.42
CA ILE A 169 -2.64 -5.58 14.42
C ILE A 169 -2.51 -4.70 15.66
N ARG A 170 -3.22 -5.09 16.75
CA ARG A 170 -3.23 -4.36 18.04
C ARG A 170 -3.49 -2.86 17.86
N ASN A 171 -4.38 -2.51 16.94
CA ASN A 171 -4.75 -1.15 16.61
C ASN A 171 -6.28 -1.02 16.59
N GLU A 172 -6.83 -0.29 17.54
CA GLU A 172 -8.29 -0.10 17.69
C GLU A 172 -8.84 0.95 16.72
N HIS A 173 -7.95 1.81 16.18
CA HIS A 173 -8.33 2.91 15.29
C HIS A 173 -7.54 2.83 13.98
N PRO A 174 -7.85 1.85 13.13
CA PRO A 174 -7.16 1.70 11.84
C PRO A 174 -7.41 2.92 10.95
N MET A 175 -6.32 3.44 10.36
CA MET A 175 -6.37 4.58 9.46
C MET A 175 -5.80 4.22 8.10
N SER A 176 -6.25 4.95 7.07
CA SER A 176 -5.70 4.88 5.73
C SER A 176 -5.27 6.27 5.26
N LEU A 177 -4.16 6.33 4.54
CA LEU A 177 -3.69 7.54 3.84
C LEU A 177 -4.80 8.12 2.93
N MET A 178 -5.66 7.25 2.38
CA MET A 178 -6.78 7.65 1.52
C MET A 178 -7.89 8.44 2.22
N GLN A 179 -7.85 8.58 3.55
CA GLN A 179 -8.77 9.45 4.29
C GLN A 179 -8.40 10.94 4.17
N VAL A 180 -7.21 11.25 3.70
CA VAL A 180 -6.77 12.64 3.49
C VAL A 180 -7.36 13.16 2.19
N GLU A 181 -7.93 14.35 2.22
CA GLU A 181 -8.46 15.03 1.03
C GLU A 181 -7.34 15.23 0.00
N GLY A 182 -7.63 14.92 -1.26
CA GLY A 182 -6.66 14.99 -2.37
C GLY A 182 -5.64 13.84 -2.41
N ALA A 183 -5.63 12.92 -1.44
CA ALA A 183 -4.69 11.81 -1.43
C ALA A 183 -4.73 10.98 -2.71
N LYS A 184 -5.91 10.72 -3.27
CA LYS A 184 -6.04 9.90 -4.49
C LYS A 184 -5.23 10.41 -5.67
N GLU A 185 -4.96 11.72 -5.74
CA GLU A 185 -4.24 12.32 -6.88
C GLU A 185 -2.76 11.90 -6.93
N TYR A 186 -2.15 11.65 -5.77
CA TYR A 186 -0.71 11.42 -5.64
C TYR A 186 -0.36 10.12 -4.93
N CYS A 187 -1.35 9.43 -4.34
CA CYS A 187 -1.09 8.36 -3.41
C CYS A 187 -1.57 6.99 -3.90
N ILE A 188 -0.85 5.97 -3.48
CA ILE A 188 -1.19 4.56 -3.62
C ILE A 188 -1.18 3.94 -2.22
N VAL A 189 -2.18 3.12 -1.91
CA VAL A 189 -2.19 2.36 -0.65
C VAL A 189 -2.30 0.88 -0.94
N PHE A 190 -1.44 0.09 -0.31
CA PHE A 190 -1.58 -1.36 -0.28
C PHE A 190 -2.17 -1.81 1.04
N ASN A 191 -3.13 -2.74 0.98
CA ASN A 191 -3.57 -3.52 2.13
C ASN A 191 -3.36 -5.01 1.84
N SER A 192 -3.11 -5.79 2.89
CA SER A 192 -2.85 -7.22 2.77
C SER A 192 -3.58 -7.99 3.86
N MET A 193 -4.11 -9.14 3.49
CA MET A 193 -4.71 -10.07 4.46
C MET A 193 -3.68 -10.99 5.11
N SER A 194 -2.43 -10.93 4.68
CA SER A 194 -1.36 -11.82 5.17
C SER A 194 -1.14 -11.74 6.67
N LYS A 195 -1.28 -10.55 7.27
CA LYS A 195 -0.99 -10.33 8.70
C LYS A 195 -2.27 -10.28 9.53
N SER A 196 -3.17 -9.37 9.19
CA SER A 196 -4.41 -9.12 9.94
C SER A 196 -5.40 -10.29 9.95
N HIS A 197 -5.39 -11.13 8.90
CA HIS A 197 -6.34 -12.24 8.74
C HIS A 197 -5.69 -13.62 8.80
N ASN A 198 -4.41 -13.71 9.19
CA ASN A 198 -3.63 -14.96 9.22
C ASN A 198 -3.64 -15.71 7.87
N MET A 199 -3.54 -14.98 6.76
CA MET A 199 -3.62 -15.52 5.40
C MET A 199 -2.33 -15.30 4.58
N PRO A 200 -1.11 -15.51 5.13
CA PRO A 200 0.10 -15.22 4.38
C PRO A 200 0.28 -16.12 3.15
N GLY A 201 -0.15 -17.37 3.22
CA GLY A 201 -0.07 -18.34 2.11
C GLY A 201 -1.14 -18.12 1.03
N TRP A 202 -2.22 -17.39 1.32
CA TRP A 202 -3.34 -17.19 0.40
C TRP A 202 -3.05 -16.15 -0.68
N ARG A 203 -2.06 -15.32 -0.45
CA ARG A 203 -1.59 -14.30 -1.38
C ARG A 203 -2.69 -13.32 -1.80
N VAL A 204 -3.41 -12.74 -0.82
CA VAL A 204 -4.49 -11.77 -1.06
C VAL A 204 -4.08 -10.39 -0.53
N GLY A 205 -4.13 -9.43 -1.41
CA GLY A 205 -3.94 -8.01 -1.11
C GLY A 205 -4.71 -7.13 -2.08
N MET A 206 -4.69 -5.84 -1.86
CA MET A 206 -5.31 -4.85 -2.73
C MET A 206 -4.43 -3.62 -2.86
N CYS A 207 -4.46 -3.02 -4.03
CA CYS A 207 -3.94 -1.71 -4.35
C CYS A 207 -5.12 -0.75 -4.49
N VAL A 208 -5.04 0.41 -3.88
CA VAL A 208 -6.05 1.47 -3.96
C VAL A 208 -5.39 2.76 -4.38
N THR A 209 -5.90 3.38 -5.45
CA THR A 209 -5.43 4.66 -5.97
C THR A 209 -6.44 5.23 -6.97
N ASN A 210 -6.05 6.25 -7.74
CA ASN A 210 -6.87 6.81 -8.81
C ASN A 210 -6.89 5.91 -10.07
N PRO A 211 -7.87 6.13 -10.98
CA PRO A 211 -8.01 5.31 -12.19
C PRO A 211 -6.78 5.34 -13.12
N THR A 212 -6.11 6.48 -13.20
CA THR A 212 -4.91 6.64 -14.05
C THR A 212 -3.78 5.75 -13.54
N PHE A 213 -3.50 5.79 -12.23
CA PHE A 213 -2.44 4.96 -11.65
C PHE A 213 -2.77 3.46 -11.71
N ILE A 214 -4.04 3.09 -11.49
CA ILE A 214 -4.49 1.70 -11.68
C ILE A 214 -4.20 1.21 -13.10
N SER A 215 -4.39 2.06 -14.11
CA SER A 215 -4.15 1.66 -15.51
C SER A 215 -2.68 1.45 -15.86
N TRP A 216 -1.75 1.92 -15.04
CA TRP A 216 -0.30 1.77 -15.22
C TRP A 216 0.30 0.60 -14.43
N ILE A 217 -0.40 0.13 -13.38
CA ILE A 217 0.00 -0.95 -12.48
C ILE A 217 -0.53 -2.31 -12.98
#